data_aeb26baebc605eafa522bf948fdbed8d
#
_entry.id   aeb26baebc605eafa522bf948fdbed8d
#
_cell.length_a   1.000
_cell.length_b   1.000
_cell.length_c   1.000
_cell.angle_alpha   90.00
_cell.angle_beta   90.00
_cell.angle_gamma   90.00
#
_symmetry.space_group_name_H-M   'P 1'
#
loop_
_entity.id
_entity.type
_entity.pdbx_description
1 polymer ?
#
loop_
_entity_poly.entity_id
_entity_poly.type
_entity_poly.pdbx_seq_one_letter_code
_entity_poly.pdbx_strand_id
1 'polypeptide(L)'
;MPIADAANIDSSGVLLSSSKLTRIALSSDNSHVSVQPGNRWGDVYEYLEPFGLSVVGGRIGSVGVPGLLLGGGVSFFGEEYGFASSNGNVRAFEVSSQTFLVLKANLVKKI
;
A
#
# COMPACT_ATOMS: atom_id res chain seq x y z
N MET A 1 -10.73 -9.67 2.68
CA MET A 1 -11.45 -10.51 3.66
C MET A 1 -10.62 -11.73 3.99
N PRO A 2 -10.32 -12.00 5.25
CA PRO A 2 -9.68 -13.25 5.61
C PRO A 2 -10.68 -14.41 5.37
N ILE A 3 -10.25 -15.39 4.64
CA ILE A 3 -10.96 -16.66 4.48
C ILE A 3 -10.32 -17.62 5.47
N ALA A 4 -11.10 -18.22 6.35
CA ALA A 4 -10.59 -19.17 7.32
C ALA A 4 -9.81 -20.29 6.61
N ASP A 5 -8.66 -20.62 7.13
CA ASP A 5 -7.77 -21.68 6.66
C ASP A 5 -7.17 -21.50 5.25
N ALA A 6 -7.46 -20.41 4.55
CA ALA A 6 -6.96 -20.19 3.19
C ALA A 6 -5.45 -19.89 3.10
N ALA A 7 -4.84 -19.49 4.18
CA ALA A 7 -3.42 -19.12 4.25
C ALA A 7 -2.67 -19.92 5.34
N ASN A 8 -3.19 -21.06 5.73
CA ASN A 8 -2.53 -21.91 6.69
C ASN A 8 -1.36 -22.64 6.04
N ILE A 9 -0.27 -22.71 6.77
CA ILE A 9 0.90 -23.52 6.44
C ILE A 9 1.18 -24.47 7.59
N ASP A 10 1.69 -25.66 7.26
CA ASP A 10 2.16 -26.65 8.20
C ASP A 10 3.70 -26.71 8.22
N SER A 11 4.24 -27.73 8.85
CA SER A 11 5.69 -27.92 8.95
C SER A 11 6.39 -28.12 7.60
N SER A 12 5.66 -28.42 6.52
CA SER A 12 6.19 -28.56 5.16
C SER A 12 6.16 -27.27 4.36
N GLY A 13 5.48 -26.24 4.87
CA GLY A 13 5.33 -24.95 4.21
C GLY A 13 6.43 -23.94 4.53
N VAL A 14 6.53 -22.91 3.71
CA VAL A 14 7.42 -21.78 3.91
C VAL A 14 6.62 -20.49 4.02
N LEU A 15 6.80 -19.75 5.11
CA LEU A 15 6.23 -18.42 5.29
C LEU A 15 7.21 -17.35 4.84
N LEU A 16 6.83 -16.58 3.82
CA LEU A 16 7.55 -15.36 3.44
C LEU A 16 6.88 -14.16 4.12
N SER A 17 7.54 -13.62 5.16
CA SER A 17 7.03 -12.47 5.88
C SER A 17 7.61 -11.16 5.33
N SER A 18 6.75 -10.22 4.97
CA SER A 18 7.12 -8.87 4.57
C SER A 18 7.29 -7.90 5.75
N SER A 19 7.12 -8.35 6.99
CA SER A 19 7.05 -7.48 8.18
C SER A 19 8.27 -6.56 8.39
N LYS A 20 9.43 -6.93 7.84
CA LYS A 20 10.66 -6.13 7.91
C LYS A 20 10.83 -5.17 6.71
N LEU A 21 9.96 -5.24 5.72
CA LEU A 21 10.01 -4.39 4.52
C LEU A 21 9.11 -3.16 4.76
N THR A 22 9.62 -2.20 5.50
CA THR A 22 8.84 -1.07 6.00
C THR A 22 9.29 0.29 5.47
N ARG A 23 10.16 0.32 4.46
CA ARG A 23 10.63 1.59 3.90
C ARG A 23 9.49 2.31 3.18
N ILE A 24 9.37 3.62 3.48
CA ILE A 24 8.53 4.58 2.75
C ILE A 24 9.45 5.68 2.22
N ALA A 25 9.31 6.06 0.97
CA ALA A 25 10.14 7.09 0.36
C ALA A 25 9.32 7.97 -0.58
N LEU A 26 9.27 9.26 -0.26
CA LEU A 26 8.67 10.29 -1.11
C LEU A 26 9.64 10.67 -2.23
N SER A 27 9.13 10.85 -3.45
CA SER A 27 9.92 11.34 -4.57
C SER A 27 10.37 12.79 -4.35
N SER A 28 11.50 13.19 -4.96
CA SER A 28 12.04 14.54 -4.83
C SER A 28 11.11 15.64 -5.35
N ASP A 29 10.26 15.32 -6.31
CA ASP A 29 9.24 16.20 -6.89
C ASP A 29 7.89 16.14 -6.17
N ASN A 30 7.78 15.36 -5.09
CA ASN A 30 6.56 15.11 -4.34
C ASN A 30 5.38 14.58 -5.19
N SER A 31 5.67 13.93 -6.32
CA SER A 31 4.63 13.41 -7.21
C SER A 31 4.17 12.00 -6.88
N HIS A 32 4.98 11.23 -6.16
CA HIS A 32 4.65 9.85 -5.77
C HIS A 32 5.38 9.43 -4.50
N VAL A 33 4.86 8.42 -3.86
CA VAL A 33 5.49 7.74 -2.73
C VAL A 33 5.72 6.27 -3.06
N SER A 34 6.90 5.77 -2.74
CA SER A 34 7.22 4.34 -2.80
C SER A 34 7.00 3.74 -1.43
N VAL A 35 6.26 2.65 -1.36
CA VAL A 35 5.88 1.99 -0.11
C VAL A 35 6.22 0.51 -0.19
N GLN A 36 7.00 0.03 0.74
CA GLN A 36 7.30 -1.40 0.87
C GLN A 36 6.13 -2.16 1.52
N PRO A 37 6.00 -3.47 1.23
CA PRO A 37 4.80 -4.27 1.54
C PRO A 37 4.57 -4.56 3.03
N GLY A 38 5.52 -4.28 3.91
CA GLY A 38 5.36 -4.43 5.36
C GLY A 38 4.58 -3.30 6.03
N ASN A 39 4.27 -2.23 5.29
CA ASN A 39 3.57 -1.07 5.84
C ASN A 39 2.06 -1.26 5.90
N ARG A 40 1.45 -0.55 6.83
CA ARG A 40 0.01 -0.34 6.94
C ARG A 40 -0.36 1.07 6.44
N TRP A 41 -1.62 1.31 6.16
CA TRP A 41 -2.07 2.62 5.67
C TRP A 41 -1.82 3.74 6.67
N GLY A 42 -1.94 3.46 7.98
CA GLY A 42 -1.58 4.41 9.02
C GLY A 42 -0.15 4.91 8.92
N ASP A 43 0.80 4.01 8.72
CA ASP A 43 2.24 4.35 8.59
C ASP A 43 2.47 5.30 7.39
N VAL A 44 1.76 5.06 6.28
CA VAL A 44 1.87 5.90 5.07
C VAL A 44 1.31 7.30 5.31
N TYR A 45 0.17 7.40 5.98
CA TYR A 45 -0.45 8.69 6.29
C TYR A 45 0.38 9.50 7.27
N GLU A 46 0.88 8.88 8.34
CA GLU A 46 1.79 9.53 9.29
C GLU A 46 3.07 10.03 8.63
N TYR A 47 3.63 9.24 7.70
CA TYR A 47 4.81 9.64 6.94
C TYR A 47 4.55 10.86 6.04
N LEU A 48 3.37 10.95 5.42
CA LEU A 48 3.03 12.01 4.46
C LEU A 48 2.47 13.28 5.11
N GLU A 49 1.95 13.20 6.32
CA GLU A 49 1.31 14.32 7.02
C GLU A 49 2.21 15.55 7.15
N PRO A 50 3.51 15.45 7.52
CA PRO A 50 4.40 16.61 7.63
C PRO A 50 4.60 17.35 6.30
N PHE A 51 4.40 16.68 5.18
CA PHE A 51 4.50 17.27 3.84
C PHE A 51 3.18 17.87 3.35
N GLY A 52 2.09 17.76 4.12
CA GLY A 52 0.76 18.18 3.70
C GLY A 52 0.19 17.36 2.54
N LEU A 53 0.61 16.12 2.40
CA LEU A 53 0.26 15.22 1.30
C LEU A 53 -0.52 14.01 1.81
N SER A 54 -1.32 13.44 0.93
CA SER A 54 -2.01 12.18 1.16
C SER A 54 -2.03 11.33 -0.11
N VAL A 55 -2.45 10.08 0.02
CA VAL A 55 -2.61 9.14 -1.08
C VAL A 55 -4.03 8.57 -1.07
N VAL A 56 -4.49 8.11 -2.22
CA VAL A 56 -5.73 7.34 -2.32
C VAL A 56 -5.47 5.94 -1.79
N GLY A 57 -5.88 5.70 -0.57
CA GLY A 57 -5.57 4.46 0.14
C GLY A 57 -6.67 4.04 1.11
N GLY A 58 -6.40 3.04 1.92
CA GLY A 58 -7.36 2.46 2.85
C GLY A 58 -7.83 3.41 3.93
N ARG A 59 -9.09 3.28 4.32
CA ARG A 59 -9.73 4.11 5.35
C ARG A 59 -9.35 3.71 6.78
N ILE A 60 -8.85 2.50 6.94
CA ILE A 60 -8.50 1.92 8.24
C ILE A 60 -6.99 1.78 8.32
N GLY A 61 -6.36 2.50 9.24
CA GLY A 61 -4.90 2.58 9.37
C GLY A 61 -4.22 1.24 9.64
N SER A 62 -4.87 0.29 10.30
CA SER A 62 -4.33 -1.03 10.60
C SER A 62 -4.31 -2.01 9.42
N VAL A 63 -4.92 -1.66 8.30
CA VAL A 63 -4.97 -2.50 7.09
C VAL A 63 -3.64 -2.41 6.33
N GLY A 64 -3.12 -3.57 5.91
CA GLY A 64 -1.89 -3.65 5.12
C GLY A 64 -2.06 -3.06 3.72
N VAL A 65 -1.06 -2.33 3.27
CA VAL A 65 -1.08 -1.65 1.96
C VAL A 65 -1.25 -2.62 0.79
N PRO A 66 -0.44 -3.70 0.68
CA PRO A 66 -0.53 -4.59 -0.48
C PRO A 66 -1.87 -5.30 -0.59
N GLY A 67 -2.37 -5.83 0.54
CA GLY A 67 -3.62 -6.59 0.54
C GLY A 67 -4.81 -5.76 0.10
N LEU A 68 -4.89 -4.51 0.54
CA LEU A 68 -5.94 -3.59 0.14
C LEU A 68 -5.86 -3.26 -1.36
N LEU A 69 -4.68 -2.96 -1.88
CA LEU A 69 -4.49 -2.63 -3.29
C LEU A 69 -4.79 -3.81 -4.21
N LEU A 70 -4.39 -5.02 -3.84
CA LEU A 70 -4.72 -6.24 -4.61
C LEU A 70 -6.24 -6.54 -4.60
N GLY A 71 -6.94 -6.12 -3.55
CA GLY A 71 -8.40 -6.25 -3.44
C GLY A 71 -9.21 -5.07 -4.01
N GLY A 72 -8.56 -4.13 -4.71
CA GLY A 72 -9.20 -2.91 -5.26
C GLY A 72 -9.03 -1.69 -4.37
N GLY A 73 -9.42 -1.76 -3.11
CA GLY A 73 -9.22 -0.74 -2.08
C GLY A 73 -10.20 0.43 -2.12
N VAL A 74 -11.12 0.43 -1.16
CA VAL A 74 -12.03 1.58 -0.97
C VAL A 74 -11.31 2.69 -0.21
N SER A 75 -11.38 3.91 -0.74
CA SER A 75 -10.76 5.11 -0.17
C SER A 75 -11.82 6.14 0.24
N PHE A 76 -11.45 7.08 1.13
CA PHE A 76 -12.26 8.27 1.40
C PHE A 76 -12.39 9.19 0.16
N PHE A 77 -11.46 9.10 -0.77
CA PHE A 77 -11.44 9.88 -2.00
C PHE A 77 -12.04 9.13 -3.20
N GLY A 78 -12.81 8.05 -2.93
CA GLY A 78 -13.29 7.14 -3.97
C GLY A 78 -14.22 7.76 -4.98
N GLU A 79 -15.00 8.79 -4.60
CA GLU A 79 -15.89 9.51 -5.53
C GLU A 79 -15.11 10.33 -6.57
N GLU A 80 -13.96 10.88 -6.18
CA GLU A 80 -13.14 11.73 -7.06
C GLU A 80 -12.08 10.93 -7.82
N TYR A 81 -11.47 9.95 -7.16
CA TYR A 81 -10.29 9.23 -7.69
C TYR A 81 -10.52 7.74 -7.93
N GLY A 82 -11.69 7.20 -7.55
CA GLY A 82 -11.99 5.77 -7.67
C GLY A 82 -11.31 4.91 -6.60
N PHE A 83 -11.14 3.63 -6.89
CA PHE A 83 -10.46 2.69 -6.00
C PHE A 83 -8.98 3.00 -5.87
N ALA A 84 -8.39 2.63 -4.72
CA ALA A 84 -6.96 2.84 -4.48
C ALA A 84 -6.05 2.16 -5.51
N SER A 85 -6.48 1.03 -6.07
CA SER A 85 -5.77 0.31 -7.14
C SER A 85 -6.04 0.85 -8.55
N SER A 86 -6.94 1.83 -8.71
CA SER A 86 -7.30 2.36 -10.02
C SER A 86 -6.12 2.98 -10.74
N ASN A 87 -6.18 2.96 -12.06
CA ASN A 87 -5.20 3.60 -12.92
C ASN A 87 -5.10 5.10 -12.59
N GLY A 88 -3.89 5.56 -12.38
CA GLY A 88 -3.61 6.92 -11.91
C GLY A 88 -3.32 7.02 -10.42
N ASN A 89 -3.89 6.17 -9.57
CA ASN A 89 -3.60 6.11 -8.13
C ASN A 89 -2.37 5.25 -7.83
N VAL A 90 -2.18 4.17 -8.58
CA VAL A 90 -0.96 3.36 -8.55
C VAL A 90 -0.18 3.57 -9.84
N ARG A 91 1.06 4.05 -9.74
CA ARG A 91 1.92 4.28 -10.91
C ARG A 91 2.63 3.04 -11.38
N ALA A 92 3.09 2.21 -10.45
CA ALA A 92 3.84 1.00 -10.78
C ALA A 92 3.85 0.02 -9.60
N PHE A 93 3.93 -1.24 -9.93
CA PHE A 93 4.32 -2.30 -9.01
C PHE A 93 5.74 -2.72 -9.38
N GLU A 94 6.64 -2.72 -8.43
CA GLU A 94 7.94 -3.36 -8.59
C GLU A 94 7.82 -4.78 -8.04
N VAL A 95 7.89 -5.76 -8.93
CA VAL A 95 7.79 -7.18 -8.58
C VAL A 95 9.13 -7.82 -8.89
N SER A 96 9.81 -8.30 -7.87
CA SER A 96 10.91 -9.23 -8.09
C SER A 96 10.33 -10.65 -8.18
N SER A 97 10.71 -11.37 -9.22
CA SER A 97 10.27 -12.76 -9.42
C SER A 97 10.69 -13.70 -8.28
N GLN A 98 11.46 -13.21 -7.35
CA GLN A 98 11.94 -13.97 -6.21
C GLN A 98 11.71 -13.32 -4.84
N THR A 99 11.18 -12.08 -4.66
CA THR A 99 10.82 -11.64 -3.29
C THR A 99 10.24 -10.23 -3.05
N PHE A 100 10.06 -9.27 -3.95
CA PHE A 100 9.68 -7.92 -3.49
C PHE A 100 8.59 -7.23 -4.32
N LEU A 101 7.59 -6.72 -3.61
CA LEU A 101 6.59 -5.78 -4.14
C LEU A 101 6.90 -4.38 -3.58
N VAL A 102 7.28 -3.45 -4.43
CA VAL A 102 7.31 -2.01 -4.11
C VAL A 102 6.16 -1.34 -4.84
N LEU A 103 5.30 -0.66 -4.09
CA LEU A 103 4.18 0.07 -4.63
C LEU A 103 4.56 1.55 -4.77
N LYS A 104 4.33 2.12 -5.93
CA LYS A 104 4.40 3.57 -6.16
C LYS A 104 2.99 4.10 -6.36
N ALA A 105 2.52 4.90 -5.43
CA ALA A 105 1.20 5.51 -5.50
C ALA A 105 1.28 6.99 -5.89
N ASN A 106 0.31 7.46 -6.66
CA ASN A 106 0.16 8.88 -6.90
C ASN A 106 -0.31 9.60 -5.63
N LEU A 107 0.22 10.80 -5.42
CA LEU A 107 -0.14 11.62 -4.28
C LEU A 107 -1.33 12.51 -4.62
N VAL A 108 -2.26 12.60 -3.68
CA VAL A 108 -3.34 13.57 -3.66
C VAL A 108 -2.95 14.65 -2.66
N LYS A 109 -2.97 15.91 -3.09
CA LYS A 109 -2.75 17.03 -2.16
C LYS A 109 -3.82 17.00 -1.08
N LYS A 110 -3.39 17.19 0.16
CA LYS A 110 -4.32 17.41 1.26
C LYS A 110 -5.08 18.73 0.98
N ILE A 111 -6.36 18.61 0.98
CA ILE A 111 -7.28 19.74 0.90
C ILE A 111 -7.29 20.43 2.25
#